data_a37672224fad0394918df148d30c6a10
#
_entry.id   a37672224fad0394918df148d30c6a10
#
_cell.length_a   1.000
_cell.length_b   1.000
_cell.length_c   1.000
_cell.angle_alpha   90.00
_cell.angle_beta   90.00
_cell.angle_gamma   90.00
#
_symmetry.space_group_name_H-M   'P 1'
#
loop_
_entity.id
_entity.type
_entity.pdbx_description
1 polymer ?
#
loop_
_entity_poly.entity_id
_entity_poly.type
_entity_poly.pdbx_seq_one_letter_code
_entity_poly.pdbx_strand_id
1 'polypeptide(L)'
;DLIAMNALYRPGPLEYIPSFIRRKHGIEPITYDLAEMEGNLRETYGITVYQEQVMLLSQKLAGFTKGEADVLRKAMGKKLRDVLDKMKPKFVAGGAERGHDATVLEKIWKDWEAFASYAFNKSHSTCYAWIAYQTAYLKAHYPAEYMAAVLSNNMNDIKQVSFFMEECKRMKLEVFGPDVNESEGTFTVNDKGAVRFGLLGMRGVGGNAVEFLLQDRTKKGPYQSVFDMARRVDLRVVNKGTWEALALGGAFDGFPGMHRALLFAEEAQDGKNFLEKVRRYGQGYQDQENSAQVSLFGEDTGVAVPEPELPEVPMWNAMELLKREKDVNGIYLSAHPLDTYQYEIQTFVKNRVSELENLDTFVQGAGSRDFAVAGLISNVNLRKTRTGKEMGTFTLEDHEGTHEFVLFGQSFLDFRSFFVNDLMVVLRGRVQRQSWAREDANARLFADINKIVLLSEMFEREARSLDLFAAVEDIKPDRWTELAAILKKYPGKNRIIFHVMDPITRTQVKLPSRGWTTQIDRHLLSELDALSHFHAAVKTENNG
;
A
#
# COMPACT_ATOMS: atom_id res chain seq x y z
N ASP A 1 1.49 -18.75 -22.67
CA ASP A 1 1.46 -17.27 -22.71
C ASP A 1 2.27 -16.67 -21.56
N LEU A 2 2.02 -17.01 -20.28
CA LEU A 2 2.71 -16.44 -19.13
C LEU A 2 4.24 -16.61 -19.22
N ILE A 3 4.72 -17.75 -19.71
CA ILE A 3 6.16 -18.01 -19.95
C ILE A 3 6.72 -17.00 -20.97
N ALA A 4 5.98 -16.75 -22.07
CA ALA A 4 6.39 -15.78 -23.08
C ALA A 4 6.37 -14.34 -22.55
N MET A 5 5.34 -13.96 -21.79
CA MET A 5 5.26 -12.62 -21.17
C MET A 5 6.42 -12.34 -20.24
N ASN A 6 6.81 -13.32 -19.41
CA ASN A 6 7.97 -13.20 -18.55
C ASN A 6 9.28 -12.94 -19.33
N ALA A 7 9.41 -13.54 -20.52
CA ALA A 7 10.54 -13.31 -21.39
C ALA A 7 10.49 -11.97 -22.15
N LEU A 8 9.29 -11.51 -22.52
CA LEU A 8 9.06 -10.32 -23.36
C LEU A 8 8.95 -9.02 -22.56
N TYR A 9 8.49 -9.06 -21.30
CA TYR A 9 8.31 -7.84 -20.48
C TYR A 9 9.63 -7.30 -19.95
N ARG A 10 10.48 -6.83 -20.87
CA ARG A 10 11.81 -6.26 -20.60
C ARG A 10 12.15 -5.20 -21.65
N PRO A 11 12.99 -4.20 -21.35
CA PRO A 11 13.47 -3.27 -22.36
C PRO A 11 14.05 -4.00 -23.58
N GLY A 12 13.62 -3.63 -24.78
CA GLY A 12 13.95 -4.27 -26.04
C GLY A 12 12.78 -5.14 -26.54
N PRO A 13 12.50 -6.33 -25.98
CA PRO A 13 11.45 -7.21 -26.50
C PRO A 13 10.03 -6.76 -26.20
N LEU A 14 9.82 -5.74 -25.38
CA LEU A 14 8.51 -5.14 -25.05
C LEU A 14 7.70 -4.76 -26.31
N GLU A 15 8.38 -4.35 -27.37
CA GLU A 15 7.77 -3.97 -28.66
C GLU A 15 7.03 -5.11 -29.36
N TYR A 16 7.36 -6.37 -29.05
CA TYR A 16 6.70 -7.55 -29.62
C TYR A 16 5.40 -7.94 -28.91
N ILE A 17 5.16 -7.45 -27.69
CA ILE A 17 3.96 -7.81 -26.91
C ILE A 17 2.66 -7.45 -27.64
N PRO A 18 2.49 -6.25 -28.24
CA PRO A 18 1.27 -5.94 -28.96
C PRO A 18 0.97 -6.90 -30.12
N SER A 19 2.00 -7.29 -30.89
CA SER A 19 1.85 -8.26 -31.99
C SER A 19 1.54 -9.67 -31.44
N PHE A 20 2.22 -10.09 -30.37
CA PHE A 20 1.93 -11.35 -29.69
C PHE A 20 0.46 -11.44 -29.26
N ILE A 21 -0.08 -10.38 -28.66
CA ILE A 21 -1.49 -10.29 -28.24
C ILE A 21 -2.43 -10.35 -29.45
N ARG A 22 -2.18 -9.56 -30.50
CA ARG A 22 -3.03 -9.55 -31.70
C ARG A 22 -3.04 -10.91 -32.39
N ARG A 23 -1.89 -11.59 -32.50
CA ARG A 23 -1.79 -12.93 -33.09
C ARG A 23 -2.48 -13.98 -32.24
N LYS A 24 -2.34 -13.92 -30.92
CA LYS A 24 -3.07 -14.76 -29.99
C LYS A 24 -4.60 -14.68 -30.20
N HIS A 25 -5.12 -13.49 -30.39
CA HIS A 25 -6.56 -13.25 -30.57
C HIS A 25 -7.05 -13.35 -32.03
N GLY A 26 -6.18 -13.74 -32.96
CA GLY A 26 -6.55 -13.88 -34.38
C GLY A 26 -6.77 -12.55 -35.12
N ILE A 27 -6.37 -11.41 -34.53
CA ILE A 27 -6.48 -10.08 -35.13
C ILE A 27 -5.37 -9.86 -36.17
N GLU A 28 -4.19 -10.43 -35.93
CA GLU A 28 -3.05 -10.44 -36.83
C GLU A 28 -2.75 -11.87 -37.26
N PRO A 29 -2.51 -12.14 -38.56
CA PRO A 29 -2.19 -13.50 -39.03
C PRO A 29 -0.84 -13.96 -38.50
N ILE A 30 -0.75 -15.23 -38.11
CA ILE A 30 0.52 -15.86 -37.76
C ILE A 30 1.22 -16.25 -39.05
N THR A 31 2.41 -15.75 -39.27
CA THR A 31 3.23 -16.03 -40.45
C THR A 31 4.57 -16.63 -40.06
N TYR A 32 5.10 -17.48 -40.88
CA TYR A 32 6.41 -18.12 -40.73
C TYR A 32 7.21 -17.88 -42.01
N ASP A 33 8.50 -17.57 -41.89
CA ASP A 33 9.36 -17.40 -43.07
C ASP A 33 9.57 -18.72 -43.84
N LEU A 34 9.58 -19.85 -43.12
CA LEU A 34 9.59 -21.19 -43.65
C LEU A 34 8.52 -22.03 -42.92
N ALA A 35 7.80 -22.87 -43.62
CA ALA A 35 6.75 -23.72 -43.05
C ALA A 35 7.26 -24.62 -41.91
N GLU A 36 8.50 -25.03 -41.98
CA GLU A 36 9.18 -25.87 -40.98
C GLU A 36 9.34 -25.18 -39.64
N MET A 37 9.30 -23.83 -39.57
CA MET A 37 9.42 -23.07 -38.32
C MET A 37 8.17 -23.19 -37.46
N GLU A 38 7.00 -23.51 -38.03
CA GLU A 38 5.74 -23.60 -37.30
C GLU A 38 5.84 -24.47 -36.05
N GLY A 39 6.39 -25.67 -36.16
CA GLY A 39 6.47 -26.61 -35.04
C GLY A 39 7.24 -26.07 -33.81
N ASN A 40 8.17 -25.13 -34.01
CA ASN A 40 9.00 -24.54 -32.95
C ASN A 40 8.49 -23.17 -32.50
N LEU A 41 7.75 -22.43 -33.33
CA LEU A 41 7.26 -21.07 -33.03
C LEU A 41 5.77 -21.00 -32.77
N ARG A 42 5.01 -22.10 -32.94
CA ARG A 42 3.55 -22.14 -32.76
C ARG A 42 3.13 -21.66 -31.36
N GLU A 43 3.84 -22.09 -30.32
CA GLU A 43 3.56 -21.69 -28.92
C GLU A 43 3.77 -20.20 -28.61
N THR A 44 4.52 -19.50 -29.47
CA THR A 44 4.82 -18.07 -29.39
C THR A 44 4.25 -17.27 -30.56
N TYR A 45 3.23 -17.82 -31.22
CA TYR A 45 2.49 -17.20 -32.34
C TYR A 45 3.41 -16.65 -33.44
N GLY A 46 4.44 -17.45 -33.80
CA GLY A 46 5.41 -17.10 -34.85
C GLY A 46 6.51 -16.12 -34.44
N ILE A 47 6.57 -15.71 -33.17
CA ILE A 47 7.60 -14.80 -32.67
C ILE A 47 8.72 -15.62 -32.02
N THR A 48 9.97 -15.32 -32.37
CA THR A 48 11.13 -15.91 -31.67
C THR A 48 11.30 -15.23 -30.31
N VAL A 49 11.13 -15.99 -29.24
CA VAL A 49 11.18 -15.51 -27.84
C VAL A 49 12.32 -16.17 -27.06
N TYR A 50 12.59 -17.45 -27.32
CA TYR A 50 13.51 -18.24 -26.52
C TYR A 50 14.77 -18.64 -27.28
N GLN A 51 15.89 -18.69 -26.58
CA GLN A 51 17.17 -19.21 -27.11
C GLN A 51 17.02 -20.63 -27.64
N GLU A 52 16.24 -21.46 -26.97
CA GLU A 52 15.96 -22.84 -27.33
C GLU A 52 15.27 -22.96 -28.69
N GLN A 53 14.44 -21.98 -29.06
CA GLN A 53 13.81 -21.97 -30.40
C GLN A 53 14.85 -21.80 -31.50
N VAL A 54 15.82 -20.89 -31.30
CA VAL A 54 16.92 -20.72 -32.26
C VAL A 54 17.80 -21.95 -32.34
N MET A 55 18.09 -22.61 -31.23
CA MET A 55 18.87 -23.85 -31.19
C MET A 55 18.17 -24.95 -32.00
N LEU A 56 16.87 -25.16 -31.80
CA LEU A 56 16.09 -26.18 -32.49
C LEU A 56 15.93 -25.87 -33.97
N LEU A 57 15.66 -24.62 -34.31
CA LEU A 57 15.53 -24.15 -35.68
C LEU A 57 16.87 -24.24 -36.43
N SER A 58 18.01 -23.94 -35.84
CA SER A 58 19.32 -24.09 -36.49
C SER A 58 19.64 -25.54 -36.83
N GLN A 59 19.24 -26.48 -35.97
CA GLN A 59 19.36 -27.91 -36.24
C GLN A 59 18.41 -28.34 -37.35
N LYS A 60 17.16 -27.89 -37.31
CA LYS A 60 16.11 -28.31 -38.25
C LYS A 60 16.33 -27.74 -39.65
N LEU A 61 16.60 -26.45 -39.75
CA LEU A 61 16.74 -25.73 -41.02
C LEU A 61 18.10 -25.94 -41.67
N ALA A 62 19.19 -25.93 -40.90
CA ALA A 62 20.54 -25.93 -41.44
C ALA A 62 21.39 -27.16 -41.05
N GLY A 63 20.82 -28.12 -40.31
CA GLY A 63 21.50 -29.33 -39.89
C GLY A 63 22.61 -29.13 -38.88
N PHE A 64 22.55 -28.09 -38.08
CA PHE A 64 23.50 -27.93 -37.00
C PHE A 64 23.44 -29.12 -36.04
N THR A 65 24.59 -29.54 -35.59
CA THR A 65 24.69 -30.51 -34.49
C THR A 65 24.23 -29.85 -33.18
N LYS A 66 23.92 -30.66 -32.17
CA LYS A 66 23.57 -30.13 -30.82
C LYS A 66 24.68 -29.25 -30.26
N GLY A 67 25.97 -29.59 -30.48
CA GLY A 67 27.10 -28.80 -30.05
C GLY A 67 27.17 -27.44 -30.74
N GLU A 68 26.96 -27.40 -32.05
CA GLU A 68 26.94 -26.15 -32.83
C GLU A 68 25.78 -25.24 -32.44
N ALA A 69 24.61 -25.81 -32.22
CA ALA A 69 23.44 -25.06 -31.73
C ALA A 69 23.70 -24.48 -30.33
N ASP A 70 24.42 -25.17 -29.45
CA ASP A 70 24.81 -24.64 -28.14
C ASP A 70 25.88 -23.55 -28.25
N VAL A 71 26.84 -23.68 -29.19
CA VAL A 71 27.79 -22.59 -29.51
C VAL A 71 27.06 -21.36 -30.00
N LEU A 72 26.06 -21.52 -30.91
CA LEU A 72 25.21 -20.42 -31.40
C LEU A 72 24.49 -19.73 -30.23
N ARG A 73 23.83 -20.51 -29.37
CA ARG A 73 23.15 -19.98 -28.17
C ARG A 73 24.09 -19.17 -27.27
N LYS A 74 25.30 -19.71 -27.01
CA LYS A 74 26.32 -19.02 -26.20
C LYS A 74 26.81 -17.74 -26.86
N ALA A 75 27.02 -17.77 -28.18
CA ALA A 75 27.46 -16.61 -28.95
C ALA A 75 26.40 -15.50 -28.92
N MET A 76 25.12 -15.86 -29.07
CA MET A 76 24.00 -14.93 -28.95
C MET A 76 23.91 -14.34 -27.53
N GLY A 77 23.88 -15.19 -26.50
CA GLY A 77 23.75 -14.74 -25.11
C GLY A 77 24.89 -13.86 -24.62
N LYS A 78 26.13 -14.08 -25.13
CA LYS A 78 27.33 -13.29 -24.80
C LYS A 78 27.64 -12.19 -25.83
N LYS A 79 26.81 -12.04 -26.87
CA LYS A 79 26.98 -11.06 -27.96
C LYS A 79 28.36 -11.18 -28.68
N LEU A 80 28.81 -12.43 -28.91
CA LEU A 80 30.09 -12.72 -29.54
C LEU A 80 29.98 -12.63 -31.07
N ARG A 81 30.11 -11.42 -31.63
CA ARG A 81 29.92 -11.14 -33.08
C ARG A 81 30.84 -12.00 -33.95
N ASP A 82 32.12 -12.10 -33.62
CA ASP A 82 33.11 -12.89 -34.40
C ASP A 82 32.71 -14.37 -34.53
N VAL A 83 32.00 -14.93 -33.55
CA VAL A 83 31.50 -16.30 -33.60
C VAL A 83 30.26 -16.38 -34.48
N LEU A 84 29.34 -15.42 -34.34
CA LEU A 84 28.13 -15.35 -35.15
C LEU A 84 28.45 -15.19 -36.65
N ASP A 85 29.41 -14.29 -36.99
CA ASP A 85 29.87 -14.06 -38.38
C ASP A 85 30.46 -15.31 -39.01
N LYS A 86 31.14 -16.18 -38.24
CA LYS A 86 31.66 -17.47 -38.72
C LYS A 86 30.58 -18.55 -38.87
N MET A 87 29.51 -18.47 -38.09
CA MET A 87 28.43 -19.45 -38.12
C MET A 87 27.38 -19.15 -39.21
N LYS A 88 27.22 -17.89 -39.58
CA LYS A 88 26.25 -17.46 -40.63
C LYS A 88 26.43 -18.17 -41.94
N PRO A 89 27.63 -18.20 -42.58
CA PRO A 89 27.82 -18.91 -43.87
C PRO A 89 27.46 -20.40 -43.77
N LYS A 90 27.79 -21.03 -42.64
CA LYS A 90 27.46 -22.43 -42.41
C LYS A 90 25.97 -22.66 -42.30
N PHE A 91 25.22 -21.75 -41.64
CA PHE A 91 23.77 -21.81 -41.52
C PHE A 91 23.10 -21.71 -42.92
N VAL A 92 23.55 -20.70 -43.71
CA VAL A 92 23.00 -20.50 -45.05
C VAL A 92 23.32 -21.67 -45.97
N ALA A 93 24.56 -22.17 -46.01
CA ALA A 93 24.95 -23.30 -46.82
C ALA A 93 24.18 -24.60 -46.44
N GLY A 94 24.12 -24.90 -45.13
CA GLY A 94 23.43 -26.09 -44.65
C GLY A 94 21.91 -26.07 -44.89
N GLY A 95 21.31 -24.86 -44.89
CA GLY A 95 19.91 -24.65 -45.22
C GLY A 95 19.66 -24.81 -46.75
N ALA A 96 20.54 -24.23 -47.58
CA ALA A 96 20.46 -24.38 -49.03
C ALA A 96 20.58 -25.83 -49.48
N GLU A 97 21.49 -26.62 -48.86
CA GLU A 97 21.58 -28.07 -49.11
C GLU A 97 20.29 -28.82 -48.77
N ARG A 98 19.42 -28.26 -47.91
CA ARG A 98 18.10 -28.80 -47.55
C ARG A 98 16.97 -28.26 -48.40
N GLY A 99 17.27 -27.48 -49.44
CA GLY A 99 16.31 -26.94 -50.37
C GLY A 99 15.63 -25.64 -49.98
N HIS A 100 16.14 -24.94 -48.95
CA HIS A 100 15.64 -23.64 -48.56
C HIS A 100 16.28 -22.52 -49.38
N ASP A 101 15.51 -21.45 -49.65
CA ASP A 101 16.00 -20.27 -50.35
C ASP A 101 17.04 -19.52 -49.49
N ALA A 102 18.21 -19.23 -50.06
CA ALA A 102 19.31 -18.58 -49.39
C ALA A 102 18.94 -17.17 -48.87
N THR A 103 18.10 -16.45 -49.62
CA THR A 103 17.63 -15.10 -49.24
C THR A 103 16.76 -15.14 -47.98
N VAL A 104 15.91 -16.15 -47.88
CA VAL A 104 15.06 -16.37 -46.68
C VAL A 104 15.91 -16.77 -45.50
N LEU A 105 16.92 -17.63 -45.68
CA LEU A 105 17.85 -18.02 -44.61
C LEU A 105 18.68 -16.82 -44.09
N GLU A 106 19.12 -15.95 -44.98
CA GLU A 106 19.83 -14.71 -44.58
C GLU A 106 18.93 -13.78 -43.78
N LYS A 107 17.64 -13.65 -44.17
CA LYS A 107 16.65 -12.88 -43.40
C LYS A 107 16.46 -13.48 -42.02
N ILE A 108 16.24 -14.80 -41.92
CA ILE A 108 16.09 -15.49 -40.62
C ILE A 108 17.30 -15.24 -39.71
N TRP A 109 18.51 -15.36 -40.28
CA TRP A 109 19.74 -15.09 -39.51
C TRP A 109 19.83 -13.65 -39.02
N LYS A 110 19.49 -12.67 -39.84
CA LYS A 110 19.45 -11.26 -39.49
C LYS A 110 18.45 -11.00 -38.37
N ASP A 111 17.29 -11.63 -38.44
CA ASP A 111 16.27 -11.53 -37.36
C ASP A 111 16.80 -12.15 -36.06
N TRP A 112 17.56 -13.24 -36.14
CA TRP A 112 18.22 -13.84 -34.97
C TRP A 112 19.36 -12.98 -34.41
N GLU A 113 20.11 -12.26 -35.23
CA GLU A 113 21.13 -11.30 -34.77
C GLU A 113 20.47 -10.15 -33.98
N ALA A 114 19.36 -9.65 -34.45
CA ALA A 114 18.57 -8.66 -33.71
C ALA A 114 18.02 -9.27 -32.40
N PHE A 115 17.45 -10.47 -32.46
CA PHE A 115 16.94 -11.24 -31.33
C PHE A 115 18.04 -11.53 -30.28
N ALA A 116 19.30 -11.75 -30.70
CA ALA A 116 20.41 -12.02 -29.78
C ALA A 116 20.60 -10.94 -28.70
N SER A 117 20.13 -9.71 -28.97
CA SER A 117 20.20 -8.60 -28.01
C SER A 117 19.27 -8.80 -26.80
N TYR A 118 18.21 -9.60 -26.93
CA TYR A 118 17.16 -9.81 -25.94
C TYR A 118 16.75 -11.28 -25.73
N ALA A 119 17.43 -12.23 -26.37
CA ALA A 119 17.17 -13.67 -26.23
C ALA A 119 17.04 -14.12 -24.78
N PHE A 120 16.05 -14.98 -24.49
CA PHE A 120 15.75 -15.42 -23.13
C PHE A 120 15.79 -16.95 -22.99
N ASN A 121 16.22 -17.44 -21.85
CA ASN A 121 16.21 -18.86 -21.55
C ASN A 121 14.78 -19.31 -21.17
N LYS A 122 14.24 -20.30 -21.90
CA LYS A 122 12.87 -20.81 -21.69
C LYS A 122 12.71 -21.47 -20.33
N SER A 123 13.72 -22.23 -19.86
CA SER A 123 13.65 -22.91 -18.57
C SER A 123 13.54 -21.92 -17.42
N HIS A 124 14.32 -20.83 -17.46
CA HIS A 124 14.23 -19.76 -16.48
C HIS A 124 12.83 -19.11 -16.48
N SER A 125 12.34 -18.75 -17.67
CA SER A 125 10.99 -18.17 -17.83
C SER A 125 9.90 -19.12 -17.34
N THR A 126 10.04 -20.42 -17.57
CA THR A 126 9.08 -21.44 -17.10
C THR A 126 9.02 -21.51 -15.58
N CYS A 127 10.18 -21.50 -14.90
CA CYS A 127 10.22 -21.51 -13.43
C CYS A 127 9.52 -20.30 -12.84
N TYR A 128 9.80 -19.09 -13.35
CA TYR A 128 9.14 -17.89 -12.86
C TYR A 128 7.65 -17.83 -13.19
N ALA A 129 7.26 -18.28 -14.38
CA ALA A 129 5.84 -18.37 -14.76
C ALA A 129 5.08 -19.36 -13.86
N TRP A 130 5.72 -20.46 -13.48
CA TRP A 130 5.15 -21.46 -12.57
C TRP A 130 4.91 -20.86 -11.19
N ILE A 131 5.91 -20.18 -10.61
CA ILE A 131 5.78 -19.51 -9.31
C ILE A 131 4.72 -18.40 -9.37
N ALA A 132 4.73 -17.58 -10.43
CA ALA A 132 3.74 -16.53 -10.63
C ALA A 132 2.30 -17.09 -10.69
N TYR A 133 2.11 -18.22 -11.34
CA TYR A 133 0.80 -18.89 -11.36
C TYR A 133 0.41 -19.41 -9.97
N GLN A 134 1.33 -20.05 -9.25
CA GLN A 134 1.09 -20.54 -7.89
C GLN A 134 0.70 -19.42 -6.94
N THR A 135 1.45 -18.31 -6.95
CA THR A 135 1.17 -17.15 -6.07
C THR A 135 -0.17 -16.50 -6.43
N ALA A 136 -0.50 -16.38 -7.71
CA ALA A 136 -1.80 -15.87 -8.16
C ALA A 136 -2.95 -16.80 -7.74
N TYR A 137 -2.77 -18.10 -7.84
CA TYR A 137 -3.75 -19.11 -7.39
C TYR A 137 -3.99 -19.02 -5.88
N LEU A 138 -2.92 -18.98 -5.08
CA LEU A 138 -3.02 -18.85 -3.63
C LEU A 138 -3.71 -17.55 -3.23
N LYS A 139 -3.34 -16.43 -3.85
CA LYS A 139 -3.98 -15.14 -3.60
C LYS A 139 -5.48 -15.14 -3.93
N ALA A 140 -5.89 -15.87 -4.98
CA ALA A 140 -7.29 -15.94 -5.41
C ALA A 140 -8.15 -16.86 -4.54
N HIS A 141 -7.60 -17.98 -4.07
CA HIS A 141 -8.35 -19.03 -3.37
C HIS A 141 -8.11 -19.06 -1.86
N TYR A 142 -6.98 -18.53 -1.38
CA TYR A 142 -6.57 -18.48 0.03
C TYR A 142 -6.02 -17.08 0.37
N PRO A 143 -6.84 -16.02 0.19
CA PRO A 143 -6.35 -14.64 0.27
C PRO A 143 -5.80 -14.27 1.65
N ALA A 144 -6.41 -14.74 2.72
CA ALA A 144 -5.98 -14.42 4.09
C ALA A 144 -4.62 -15.06 4.40
N GLU A 145 -4.46 -16.35 4.11
CA GLU A 145 -3.22 -17.09 4.33
C GLU A 145 -2.09 -16.57 3.45
N TYR A 146 -2.41 -16.24 2.19
CA TYR A 146 -1.44 -15.65 1.28
C TYR A 146 -0.94 -14.30 1.78
N MET A 147 -1.85 -13.41 2.19
CA MET A 147 -1.48 -12.08 2.69
C MET A 147 -0.77 -12.16 4.05
N ALA A 148 -1.16 -13.06 4.94
CA ALA A 148 -0.44 -13.30 6.19
C ALA A 148 1.01 -13.76 5.93
N ALA A 149 1.24 -14.65 4.97
CA ALA A 149 2.57 -15.09 4.57
C ALA A 149 3.39 -13.95 3.94
N VAL A 150 2.78 -13.14 3.08
CA VAL A 150 3.44 -11.98 2.44
C VAL A 150 3.83 -10.94 3.49
N LEU A 151 2.92 -10.57 4.38
CA LEU A 151 3.19 -9.61 5.47
C LEU A 151 4.28 -10.14 6.40
N SER A 152 4.25 -11.43 6.76
CA SER A 152 5.26 -12.07 7.62
C SER A 152 6.66 -12.00 7.01
N ASN A 153 6.79 -12.26 5.71
CA ASN A 153 8.08 -12.21 5.02
C ASN A 153 8.61 -10.78 4.83
N ASN A 154 7.76 -9.77 4.96
CA ASN A 154 8.13 -8.36 4.78
C ASN A 154 8.09 -7.55 6.09
N MET A 155 7.94 -8.17 7.26
CA MET A 155 7.79 -7.48 8.57
C MET A 155 8.90 -6.45 8.86
N ASN A 156 10.10 -6.63 8.33
CA ASN A 156 11.23 -5.73 8.54
C ASN A 156 11.25 -4.53 7.56
N ASP A 157 10.36 -4.50 6.58
CA ASP A 157 10.24 -3.41 5.62
C ASP A 157 8.86 -2.75 5.75
N ILE A 158 8.83 -1.65 6.50
CA ILE A 158 7.58 -0.94 6.80
C ILE A 158 6.86 -0.43 5.54
N LYS A 159 7.60 -0.08 4.47
CA LYS A 159 7.00 0.35 3.21
C LYS A 159 6.25 -0.80 2.54
N GLN A 160 6.84 -1.99 2.53
CA GLN A 160 6.19 -3.19 2.02
C GLN A 160 4.99 -3.60 2.87
N VAL A 161 5.13 -3.54 4.20
CA VAL A 161 4.00 -3.80 5.11
C VAL A 161 2.84 -2.86 4.81
N SER A 162 3.07 -1.54 4.71
CA SER A 162 2.03 -0.56 4.38
C SER A 162 1.38 -0.85 3.03
N PHE A 163 2.18 -1.14 1.99
CA PHE A 163 1.68 -1.50 0.67
C PHE A 163 0.76 -2.73 0.70
N PHE A 164 1.15 -3.78 1.41
CA PHE A 164 0.34 -4.99 1.51
C PHE A 164 -0.87 -4.84 2.44
N MET A 165 -0.83 -3.96 3.42
CA MET A 165 -2.00 -3.59 4.22
C MET A 165 -3.08 -2.91 3.37
N GLU A 166 -2.68 -1.98 2.48
CA GLU A 166 -3.62 -1.37 1.52
C GLU A 166 -4.15 -2.41 0.52
N GLU A 167 -3.35 -3.38 0.11
CA GLU A 167 -3.82 -4.47 -0.73
C GLU A 167 -4.85 -5.34 0.01
N CYS A 168 -4.67 -5.63 1.31
CA CYS A 168 -5.67 -6.30 2.13
C CYS A 168 -6.99 -5.51 2.14
N LYS A 169 -6.92 -4.20 2.35
CA LYS A 169 -8.09 -3.30 2.34
C LYS A 169 -8.80 -3.33 0.98
N ARG A 170 -8.04 -3.23 -0.13
CA ARG A 170 -8.57 -3.34 -1.50
C ARG A 170 -9.28 -4.67 -1.75
N MET A 171 -8.76 -5.76 -1.19
CA MET A 171 -9.35 -7.11 -1.25
C MET A 171 -10.52 -7.29 -0.28
N LYS A 172 -10.85 -6.30 0.54
CA LYS A 172 -11.84 -6.36 1.63
C LYS A 172 -11.51 -7.45 2.66
N LEU A 173 -10.23 -7.70 2.87
CA LEU A 173 -9.71 -8.63 3.86
C LEU A 173 -9.47 -7.87 5.16
N GLU A 174 -10.11 -8.32 6.23
CA GLU A 174 -9.91 -7.73 7.55
C GLU A 174 -8.51 -8.05 8.09
N VAL A 175 -7.87 -7.04 8.67
CA VAL A 175 -6.59 -7.19 9.37
C VAL A 175 -6.75 -6.61 10.77
N PHE A 176 -6.63 -7.47 11.78
CA PHE A 176 -6.71 -7.08 13.17
C PHE A 176 -5.34 -6.74 13.76
N GLY A 177 -5.31 -5.81 14.69
CA GLY A 177 -4.12 -5.43 15.45
C GLY A 177 -3.54 -6.57 16.29
N PRO A 178 -2.42 -6.36 16.99
CA PRO A 178 -1.86 -7.36 17.89
C PRO A 178 -2.80 -7.67 19.05
N ASP A 179 -2.77 -8.91 19.51
CA ASP A 179 -3.51 -9.40 20.69
C ASP A 179 -2.70 -10.48 21.39
N VAL A 180 -2.51 -10.38 22.70
CA VAL A 180 -1.68 -11.34 23.46
C VAL A 180 -2.26 -12.75 23.48
N ASN A 181 -3.57 -12.91 23.25
CA ASN A 181 -4.25 -14.19 23.22
C ASN A 181 -4.42 -14.81 21.84
N GLU A 182 -4.45 -13.97 20.77
CA GLU A 182 -4.63 -14.49 19.41
C GLU A 182 -3.34 -14.43 18.57
N SER A 183 -2.51 -13.40 18.75
CA SER A 183 -1.34 -13.22 17.89
C SER A 183 -0.28 -14.30 18.10
N GLU A 184 0.31 -14.74 17.00
CA GLU A 184 1.56 -15.50 16.97
C GLU A 184 2.77 -14.56 16.80
N GLY A 185 3.97 -15.12 16.63
CA GLY A 185 5.15 -14.30 16.36
C GLY A 185 5.06 -13.53 15.04
N THR A 186 4.57 -14.19 13.99
CA THR A 186 4.36 -13.62 12.65
C THR A 186 2.88 -13.36 12.38
N PHE A 187 2.55 -12.75 11.25
CA PHE A 187 1.15 -12.62 10.82
C PHE A 187 0.54 -13.99 10.58
N THR A 188 -0.69 -14.19 11.05
CA THR A 188 -1.44 -15.45 10.92
C THR A 188 -2.90 -15.18 10.56
N VAL A 189 -3.64 -16.21 10.23
CA VAL A 189 -5.09 -16.12 10.04
C VAL A 189 -5.78 -16.65 11.30
N ASN A 190 -6.71 -15.88 11.83
CA ASN A 190 -7.47 -16.27 13.00
C ASN A 190 -8.71 -17.12 12.62
N ASP A 191 -9.44 -17.62 13.63
CA ASP A 191 -10.62 -18.46 13.45
C ASP A 191 -11.77 -17.77 12.68
N LYS A 192 -11.74 -16.43 12.56
CA LYS A 192 -12.71 -15.65 11.78
C LYS A 192 -12.31 -15.50 10.31
N GLY A 193 -11.15 -16.04 9.91
CA GLY A 193 -10.61 -15.88 8.56
C GLY A 193 -9.96 -14.51 8.29
N ALA A 194 -9.72 -13.71 9.31
CA ALA A 194 -9.05 -12.43 9.22
C ALA A 194 -7.54 -12.57 9.52
N VAL A 195 -6.74 -11.68 8.93
CA VAL A 195 -5.31 -11.63 9.24
C VAL A 195 -5.10 -11.00 10.62
N ARG A 196 -4.29 -11.63 11.46
CA ARG A 196 -3.88 -11.12 12.78
C ARG A 196 -2.44 -10.64 12.73
N PHE A 197 -2.19 -9.43 13.28
CA PHE A 197 -0.85 -8.84 13.35
C PHE A 197 0.07 -9.66 14.25
N GLY A 198 1.29 -9.94 13.78
CA GLY A 198 2.29 -10.72 14.51
C GLY A 198 3.03 -9.91 15.58
N LEU A 199 3.25 -10.47 16.76
CA LEU A 199 3.91 -9.75 17.87
C LEU A 199 5.36 -9.32 17.56
N LEU A 200 6.08 -10.04 16.70
CA LEU A 200 7.43 -9.69 16.27
C LEU A 200 7.46 -8.47 15.33
N GLY A 201 6.33 -8.09 14.75
CA GLY A 201 6.18 -6.85 13.98
C GLY A 201 6.18 -5.58 14.84
N MET A 202 6.03 -5.72 16.15
CA MET A 202 5.96 -4.59 17.09
C MET A 202 7.36 -4.14 17.51
N ARG A 203 7.63 -2.84 17.43
CA ARG A 203 8.89 -2.25 17.94
C ARG A 203 8.96 -2.39 19.45
N GLY A 204 10.09 -2.86 19.95
CA GLY A 204 10.29 -3.06 21.39
C GLY A 204 9.82 -4.43 21.92
N VAL A 205 9.25 -5.28 21.07
CA VAL A 205 8.87 -6.65 21.43
C VAL A 205 9.92 -7.62 20.89
N GLY A 206 10.71 -8.21 21.76
CA GLY A 206 11.81 -9.12 21.40
C GLY A 206 11.37 -10.57 21.21
N GLY A 207 12.13 -11.34 20.40
CA GLY A 207 11.82 -12.74 20.09
C GLY A 207 11.67 -13.63 21.31
N ASN A 208 12.57 -13.49 22.30
CA ASN A 208 12.52 -14.29 23.54
C ASN A 208 11.23 -14.02 24.35
N ALA A 209 10.78 -12.75 24.38
CA ALA A 209 9.54 -12.40 25.07
C ALA A 209 8.32 -13.01 24.36
N VAL A 210 8.30 -12.93 23.02
CA VAL A 210 7.23 -13.54 22.21
C VAL A 210 7.20 -15.05 22.41
N GLU A 211 8.34 -15.72 22.31
CA GLU A 211 8.43 -17.16 22.51
C GLU A 211 7.92 -17.57 23.90
N PHE A 212 8.31 -16.82 24.94
CA PHE A 212 7.82 -17.05 26.30
C PHE A 212 6.29 -16.92 26.38
N LEU A 213 5.73 -15.83 25.85
CA LEU A 213 4.28 -15.59 25.86
C LEU A 213 3.50 -16.71 25.17
N LEU A 214 3.97 -17.16 24.00
CA LEU A 214 3.35 -18.23 23.24
C LEU A 214 3.41 -19.58 23.98
N GLN A 215 4.57 -19.90 24.57
CA GLN A 215 4.74 -21.13 25.34
C GLN A 215 3.88 -21.15 26.61
N ASP A 216 3.81 -20.04 27.35
CA ASP A 216 2.99 -19.95 28.55
C ASP A 216 1.51 -20.05 28.21
N ARG A 217 1.06 -19.33 27.17
CA ARG A 217 -0.31 -19.39 26.65
C ARG A 217 -0.70 -20.81 26.21
N THR A 218 0.20 -21.50 25.50
CA THR A 218 -0.04 -22.89 25.07
C THR A 218 -0.16 -23.84 26.23
N LYS A 219 0.65 -23.67 27.29
CA LYS A 219 0.67 -24.56 28.44
C LYS A 219 -0.47 -24.31 29.43
N LYS A 220 -0.82 -23.05 29.67
CA LYS A 220 -1.74 -22.64 30.74
C LYS A 220 -3.06 -22.04 30.24
N GLY A 221 -3.24 -21.97 28.92
CA GLY A 221 -4.40 -21.33 28.29
C GLY A 221 -4.28 -19.81 28.15
N PRO A 222 -5.29 -19.17 27.54
CA PRO A 222 -5.31 -17.73 27.34
C PRO A 222 -5.18 -16.93 28.63
N TYR A 223 -4.57 -15.75 28.56
CA TYR A 223 -4.53 -14.80 29.67
C TYR A 223 -5.93 -14.22 29.92
N GLN A 224 -6.37 -14.20 31.19
CA GLN A 224 -7.71 -13.71 31.55
C GLN A 224 -7.73 -12.18 31.76
N SER A 225 -6.61 -11.62 32.15
CA SER A 225 -6.43 -10.17 32.39
C SER A 225 -4.96 -9.80 32.36
N VAL A 226 -4.64 -8.51 32.39
CA VAL A 226 -3.27 -8.02 32.56
C VAL A 226 -2.65 -8.47 33.91
N PHE A 227 -3.48 -8.68 34.93
CA PHE A 227 -3.04 -9.18 36.23
C PHE A 227 -2.69 -10.66 36.17
N ASP A 228 -3.51 -11.47 35.53
CA ASP A 228 -3.22 -12.88 35.28
C ASP A 228 -1.91 -13.02 34.47
N MET A 229 -1.75 -12.24 33.42
CA MET A 229 -0.50 -12.22 32.65
C MET A 229 0.69 -11.84 33.56
N ALA A 230 0.57 -10.81 34.39
CA ALA A 230 1.66 -10.35 35.27
C ALA A 230 2.07 -11.42 36.31
N ARG A 231 1.13 -12.25 36.78
CA ARG A 231 1.44 -13.39 37.68
C ARG A 231 2.21 -14.50 36.96
N ARG A 232 1.93 -14.71 35.67
CA ARG A 232 2.36 -15.91 34.91
C ARG A 232 3.69 -15.70 34.20
N VAL A 233 3.99 -14.48 33.71
CA VAL A 233 5.15 -14.20 32.88
C VAL A 233 6.42 -13.91 33.70
N ASP A 234 7.60 -14.38 33.23
CA ASP A 234 8.87 -13.92 33.79
C ASP A 234 9.08 -12.44 33.40
N LEU A 235 8.98 -11.54 34.40
CA LEU A 235 9.07 -10.09 34.22
C LEU A 235 10.47 -9.59 33.82
N ARG A 236 11.50 -10.48 33.83
CA ARG A 236 12.84 -10.20 33.31
C ARG A 236 12.91 -10.46 31.82
N VAL A 237 12.20 -11.48 31.33
CA VAL A 237 12.10 -11.85 29.90
C VAL A 237 11.11 -10.92 29.20
N VAL A 238 9.89 -10.82 29.74
CA VAL A 238 8.86 -9.85 29.30
C VAL A 238 9.07 -8.56 30.09
N ASN A 239 10.09 -7.80 29.70
CA ASN A 239 10.55 -6.61 30.43
C ASN A 239 9.60 -5.40 30.29
N LYS A 240 9.89 -4.30 31.01
CA LYS A 240 9.07 -3.06 31.00
C LYS A 240 8.80 -2.55 29.59
N GLY A 241 9.82 -2.46 28.74
CA GLY A 241 9.66 -1.95 27.37
C GLY A 241 8.74 -2.82 26.52
N THR A 242 8.79 -4.16 26.70
CA THR A 242 7.86 -5.09 26.04
C THR A 242 6.42 -4.88 26.51
N TRP A 243 6.19 -4.71 27.81
CA TRP A 243 4.86 -4.39 28.35
C TRP A 243 4.29 -3.08 27.79
N GLU A 244 5.12 -2.04 27.76
CA GLU A 244 4.73 -0.73 27.20
C GLU A 244 4.41 -0.85 25.71
N ALA A 245 5.23 -1.57 24.95
CA ALA A 245 5.00 -1.80 23.53
C ALA A 245 3.69 -2.57 23.27
N LEU A 246 3.44 -3.65 24.00
CA LEU A 246 2.19 -4.41 23.90
C LEU A 246 0.97 -3.54 24.22
N ALA A 247 1.05 -2.73 25.29
CA ALA A 247 -0.02 -1.82 25.69
C ALA A 247 -0.31 -0.76 24.64
N LEU A 248 0.73 -0.07 24.13
CA LEU A 248 0.60 0.99 23.12
C LEU A 248 0.10 0.45 21.79
N GLY A 249 0.56 -0.74 21.41
CA GLY A 249 0.16 -1.41 20.16
C GLY A 249 -1.24 -2.00 20.19
N GLY A 250 -1.90 -2.06 21.35
CA GLY A 250 -3.27 -2.55 21.49
C GLY A 250 -3.39 -4.04 21.84
N ALA A 251 -2.27 -4.69 22.18
CA ALA A 251 -2.27 -6.12 22.44
C ALA A 251 -3.11 -6.54 23.67
N PHE A 252 -3.55 -5.59 24.49
CA PHE A 252 -4.40 -5.79 25.68
C PHE A 252 -5.84 -5.31 25.48
N ASP A 253 -6.19 -4.78 24.31
CA ASP A 253 -7.53 -4.22 24.05
C ASP A 253 -8.65 -5.27 24.12
N GLY A 254 -8.29 -6.56 23.98
CA GLY A 254 -9.21 -7.69 24.14
C GLY A 254 -9.64 -7.99 25.58
N PHE A 255 -8.98 -7.42 26.60
CA PHE A 255 -9.37 -7.63 27.99
C PHE A 255 -10.57 -6.77 28.38
N PRO A 256 -11.58 -7.31 29.08
CA PRO A 256 -12.78 -6.57 29.48
C PRO A 256 -12.44 -5.34 30.33
N GLY A 257 -13.05 -4.19 30.01
CA GLY A 257 -12.86 -2.94 30.72
C GLY A 257 -11.49 -2.27 30.56
N MET A 258 -10.61 -2.85 29.72
CA MET A 258 -9.28 -2.32 29.49
C MET A 258 -9.27 -1.36 28.30
N HIS A 259 -8.58 -0.25 28.42
CA HIS A 259 -8.22 0.64 27.31
C HIS A 259 -6.82 1.22 27.51
N ARG A 260 -6.15 1.55 26.43
CA ARG A 260 -4.73 1.91 26.44
C ARG A 260 -4.42 3.10 27.36
N ALA A 261 -5.26 4.15 27.39
CA ALA A 261 -5.06 5.31 28.26
C ALA A 261 -5.04 4.94 29.76
N LEU A 262 -5.83 3.96 30.17
CA LEU A 262 -5.87 3.46 31.53
C LEU A 262 -4.51 2.92 31.99
N LEU A 263 -3.83 2.15 31.11
CA LEU A 263 -2.53 1.54 31.44
C LEU A 263 -1.42 2.60 31.65
N PHE A 264 -1.57 3.77 31.04
CA PHE A 264 -0.63 4.88 31.13
C PHE A 264 -1.11 6.01 32.06
N ALA A 265 -2.20 5.79 32.81
CA ALA A 265 -2.66 6.75 33.80
C ALA A 265 -1.61 6.90 34.91
N GLU A 266 -1.17 8.13 35.13
CA GLU A 266 -0.22 8.47 36.20
C GLU A 266 -0.98 8.77 37.51
N GLU A 267 -0.48 8.26 38.63
CA GLU A 267 -1.01 8.61 39.92
C GLU A 267 -0.22 9.76 40.53
N ALA A 268 -0.97 10.66 41.16
CA ALA A 268 -0.42 11.88 41.78
C ALA A 268 0.57 11.58 42.93
N GLN A 269 0.57 10.38 43.49
CA GLN A 269 1.34 10.07 44.70
C GLN A 269 2.79 9.62 44.44
N ASP A 270 3.06 8.88 43.34
CA ASP A 270 4.39 8.33 43.10
C ASP A 270 4.91 8.54 41.66
N GLY A 271 4.14 9.24 40.80
CA GLY A 271 4.52 9.53 39.41
C GLY A 271 4.67 8.31 38.52
N LYS A 272 4.14 7.16 38.93
CA LYS A 272 4.21 5.91 38.19
C LYS A 272 2.89 5.63 37.49
N ASN A 273 2.96 5.09 36.26
CA ASN A 273 1.77 4.72 35.54
C ASN A 273 1.19 3.39 36.04
N PHE A 274 -0.07 3.14 35.70
CA PHE A 274 -0.79 1.95 36.15
C PHE A 274 -0.13 0.64 35.66
N LEU A 275 0.49 0.63 34.47
CA LEU A 275 1.21 -0.52 33.94
C LEU A 275 2.38 -0.95 34.85
N GLU A 276 3.08 0.01 35.46
CA GLU A 276 4.13 -0.29 36.43
C GLU A 276 3.57 -0.90 37.71
N LYS A 277 2.37 -0.52 38.12
CA LYS A 277 1.68 -1.14 39.27
C LYS A 277 1.29 -2.59 38.96
N VAL A 278 0.74 -2.84 37.78
CA VAL A 278 0.41 -4.21 37.33
C VAL A 278 1.67 -5.10 37.36
N ARG A 279 2.78 -4.59 36.89
CA ARG A 279 4.06 -5.33 36.91
C ARG A 279 4.57 -5.56 38.35
N ARG A 280 4.49 -4.57 39.23
CA ARG A 280 4.87 -4.74 40.67
C ARG A 280 3.96 -5.73 41.37
N TYR A 281 2.66 -5.69 41.09
CA TYR A 281 1.72 -6.69 41.59
C TYR A 281 2.16 -8.10 41.19
N GLY A 282 2.47 -8.31 39.89
CA GLY A 282 2.97 -9.59 39.40
C GLY A 282 4.27 -10.03 40.09
N GLN A 283 5.22 -9.12 40.27
CA GLN A 283 6.48 -9.41 40.98
C GLN A 283 6.21 -9.82 42.45
N GLY A 284 5.40 -9.05 43.17
CA GLY A 284 5.06 -9.35 44.56
C GLY A 284 4.37 -10.70 44.70
N TYR A 285 3.47 -11.05 43.78
CA TYR A 285 2.80 -12.34 43.76
C TYR A 285 3.80 -13.50 43.54
N GLN A 286 4.70 -13.36 42.54
CA GLN A 286 5.71 -14.38 42.24
C GLN A 286 6.72 -14.55 43.39
N ASP A 287 7.13 -13.47 44.04
CA ASP A 287 8.05 -13.50 45.18
C ASP A 287 7.41 -14.21 46.38
N GLN A 288 6.11 -14.01 46.61
CA GLN A 288 5.35 -14.69 47.65
C GLN A 288 5.21 -16.18 47.35
N GLU A 289 4.85 -16.58 46.12
CA GLU A 289 4.73 -17.98 45.72
C GLU A 289 6.07 -18.72 45.85
N ASN A 290 7.17 -18.09 45.45
CA ASN A 290 8.53 -18.63 45.58
C ASN A 290 8.94 -18.76 47.08
N SER A 291 8.54 -17.81 47.92
CA SER A 291 8.84 -17.86 49.36
C SER A 291 8.02 -18.93 50.07
N ALA A 292 6.76 -19.14 49.69
CA ALA A 292 5.91 -20.22 50.23
C ALA A 292 6.44 -21.61 49.86
N GLN A 293 7.05 -21.79 48.69
CA GLN A 293 7.69 -23.06 48.31
C GLN A 293 8.95 -23.38 49.13
N VAL A 294 9.62 -22.38 49.70
CA VAL A 294 10.84 -22.55 50.52
C VAL A 294 10.49 -22.81 51.99
N SER A 295 9.31 -22.41 52.46
CA SER A 295 8.86 -22.63 53.84
C SER A 295 8.32 -24.05 54.02
N LEU A 296 9.19 -24.96 54.48
CA LEU A 296 8.86 -26.35 54.77
C LEU A 296 8.05 -26.50 56.08
N PHE A 297 7.77 -25.43 56.82
CA PHE A 297 7.02 -25.40 58.06
C PHE A 297 5.89 -24.37 57.90
N GLY A 298 4.72 -24.91 57.53
CA GLY A 298 3.56 -24.09 57.23
C GLY A 298 3.00 -23.38 58.47
N GLU A 299 2.91 -22.09 58.38
CA GLU A 299 1.73 -21.30 58.74
C GLU A 299 1.39 -20.46 57.52
N ASP A 300 0.24 -20.78 56.96
CA ASP A 300 -0.35 -20.08 55.82
C ASP A 300 -0.80 -18.68 56.28
N THR A 301 0.16 -17.79 56.46
CA THR A 301 -0.08 -16.34 56.62
C THR A 301 -0.09 -15.66 55.27
N GLY A 302 -0.65 -16.32 54.26
CA GLY A 302 -0.80 -15.78 52.93
C GLY A 302 -1.74 -14.59 52.91
N VAL A 303 -1.21 -13.41 53.24
CA VAL A 303 -1.88 -12.16 52.89
C VAL A 303 -1.85 -12.09 51.37
N ALA A 304 -2.97 -12.46 50.72
CA ALA A 304 -3.13 -12.38 49.29
C ALA A 304 -2.77 -10.93 48.83
N VAL A 305 -1.81 -10.79 47.91
CA VAL A 305 -1.51 -9.50 47.31
C VAL A 305 -2.76 -9.06 46.53
N PRO A 306 -3.48 -8.00 46.95
CA PRO A 306 -4.71 -7.60 46.26
C PRO A 306 -4.41 -7.07 44.88
N GLU A 307 -5.26 -7.36 43.90
CA GLU A 307 -5.17 -6.74 42.57
C GLU A 307 -5.37 -5.21 42.69
N PRO A 308 -4.55 -4.41 42.03
CA PRO A 308 -4.73 -2.95 41.98
C PRO A 308 -6.08 -2.59 41.36
N GLU A 309 -6.80 -1.62 41.94
CA GLU A 309 -8.01 -1.07 41.35
C GLU A 309 -7.72 -0.35 40.04
N LEU A 310 -8.60 -0.51 39.05
CA LEU A 310 -8.48 0.15 37.75
C LEU A 310 -8.70 1.67 37.92
N PRO A 311 -7.80 2.53 37.40
CA PRO A 311 -8.01 3.98 37.47
C PRO A 311 -9.14 4.44 36.54
N GLU A 312 -9.94 5.38 37.01
CA GLU A 312 -10.96 6.03 36.19
C GLU A 312 -10.34 7.20 35.41
N VAL A 313 -10.05 6.99 34.14
CA VAL A 313 -9.49 8.00 33.25
C VAL A 313 -10.19 7.97 31.90
N PRO A 314 -10.33 9.14 31.22
CA PRO A 314 -10.93 9.18 29.89
C PRO A 314 -10.03 8.46 28.88
N MET A 315 -10.63 7.89 27.84
CA MET A 315 -9.90 7.35 26.70
C MET A 315 -9.10 8.46 26.00
N TRP A 316 -7.98 8.10 25.41
CA TRP A 316 -7.27 9.03 24.52
C TRP A 316 -8.17 9.43 23.36
N ASN A 317 -8.00 10.65 22.86
CA ASN A 317 -8.61 11.02 21.59
C ASN A 317 -8.04 10.16 20.45
N ALA A 318 -8.78 10.08 19.34
CA ALA A 318 -8.43 9.20 18.23
C ALA A 318 -7.01 9.48 17.68
N MET A 319 -6.60 10.75 17.58
CA MET A 319 -5.29 11.13 17.04
C MET A 319 -4.15 10.65 17.95
N GLU A 320 -4.29 10.85 19.28
CA GLU A 320 -3.30 10.40 20.26
C GLU A 320 -3.17 8.88 20.25
N LEU A 321 -4.29 8.15 20.19
CA LEU A 321 -4.32 6.70 20.11
C LEU A 321 -3.60 6.20 18.86
N LEU A 322 -3.93 6.73 17.68
CA LEU A 322 -3.36 6.34 16.40
C LEU A 322 -1.86 6.64 16.32
N LYS A 323 -1.43 7.79 16.87
CA LYS A 323 -0.02 8.17 16.91
C LYS A 323 0.81 7.18 17.73
N ARG A 324 0.37 6.88 18.96
CA ARG A 324 1.04 5.92 19.84
C ARG A 324 1.04 4.50 19.26
N GLU A 325 -0.05 4.10 18.61
CA GLU A 325 -0.14 2.84 17.89
C GLU A 325 0.91 2.75 16.79
N LYS A 326 1.02 3.79 15.96
CA LYS A 326 2.01 3.86 14.87
C LYS A 326 3.45 3.84 15.39
N ASP A 327 3.75 4.49 16.52
CA ASP A 327 5.10 4.51 17.09
C ASP A 327 5.62 3.09 17.36
N VAL A 328 4.73 2.17 17.74
CA VAL A 328 5.05 0.78 18.07
C VAL A 328 4.86 -0.15 16.87
N ASN A 329 3.72 -0.10 16.21
CA ASN A 329 3.40 -1.02 15.11
C ASN A 329 4.02 -0.57 13.76
N GLY A 330 4.52 0.66 13.69
CA GLY A 330 5.11 1.26 12.49
C GLY A 330 4.08 1.79 11.50
N ILE A 331 2.84 1.36 11.61
CA ILE A 331 1.70 1.72 10.76
C ILE A 331 0.46 2.02 11.61
N TYR A 332 -0.52 2.68 11.01
CA TYR A 332 -1.85 2.82 11.60
C TYR A 332 -2.65 1.52 11.33
N LEU A 333 -3.12 0.86 12.37
CA LEU A 333 -3.90 -0.38 12.27
C LEU A 333 -5.39 -0.16 12.53
N SER A 334 -5.73 0.58 13.61
CA SER A 334 -7.12 0.78 14.02
C SER A 334 -7.89 1.67 13.05
N ALA A 335 -7.28 2.73 12.55
CA ALA A 335 -7.81 3.67 11.55
C ALA A 335 -6.67 4.57 11.05
N HIS A 336 -6.84 5.22 9.91
CA HIS A 336 -5.90 6.24 9.47
C HIS A 336 -6.41 7.65 9.86
N PRO A 337 -5.55 8.60 10.30
CA PRO A 337 -6.00 9.97 10.64
C PRO A 337 -6.80 10.65 9.54
N LEU A 338 -6.48 10.37 8.28
CA LEU A 338 -7.17 10.92 7.11
C LEU A 338 -8.55 10.29 6.83
N ASP A 339 -8.92 9.17 7.47
CA ASP A 339 -10.21 8.50 7.24
C ASP A 339 -11.39 9.40 7.60
N THR A 340 -11.19 10.29 8.59
CA THR A 340 -12.19 11.32 8.95
C THR A 340 -12.46 12.33 7.83
N TYR A 341 -11.52 12.47 6.87
CA TYR A 341 -11.53 13.47 5.81
C TYR A 341 -11.76 12.86 4.42
N GLN A 342 -12.35 11.68 4.33
CA GLN A 342 -12.53 10.97 3.06
C GLN A 342 -13.33 11.79 2.03
N TYR A 343 -14.35 12.54 2.46
CA TYR A 343 -15.16 13.37 1.56
C TYR A 343 -14.38 14.55 0.99
N GLU A 344 -13.56 15.21 1.84
CA GLU A 344 -12.68 16.27 1.41
C GLU A 344 -11.62 15.74 0.41
N ILE A 345 -11.02 14.60 0.72
CA ILE A 345 -10.01 13.98 -0.15
C ILE A 345 -10.64 13.60 -1.49
N GLN A 346 -11.77 12.92 -1.51
CA GLN A 346 -12.45 12.54 -2.75
C GLN A 346 -12.87 13.75 -3.60
N THR A 347 -13.24 14.87 -2.96
CA THR A 347 -13.72 16.08 -3.65
C THR A 347 -12.58 16.94 -4.19
N PHE A 348 -11.49 17.14 -3.43
CA PHE A 348 -10.51 18.19 -3.69
C PHE A 348 -9.13 17.68 -4.09
N VAL A 349 -8.85 16.39 -3.96
CA VAL A 349 -7.54 15.77 -4.21
C VAL A 349 -7.55 15.03 -5.55
N LYS A 350 -6.46 15.15 -6.30
CA LYS A 350 -6.34 14.54 -7.63
C LYS A 350 -5.26 13.48 -7.71
N ASN A 351 -4.29 13.54 -6.79
CA ASN A 351 -3.10 12.72 -6.82
C ASN A 351 -2.85 12.12 -5.44
N ARG A 352 -2.15 11.01 -5.40
CA ARG A 352 -1.64 10.38 -4.19
C ARG A 352 -0.24 10.88 -3.89
N VAL A 353 0.15 10.90 -2.61
CA VAL A 353 1.50 11.32 -2.22
C VAL A 353 2.55 10.39 -2.81
N SER A 354 2.25 9.09 -2.91
CA SER A 354 3.12 8.09 -3.55
C SER A 354 3.46 8.40 -5.01
N GLU A 355 2.59 9.09 -5.76
CA GLU A 355 2.88 9.50 -7.14
C GLU A 355 4.03 10.52 -7.22
N LEU A 356 4.29 11.26 -6.14
CA LEU A 356 5.38 12.25 -6.07
C LEU A 356 6.74 11.64 -5.66
N GLU A 357 6.81 10.35 -5.33
CA GLU A 357 8.08 9.68 -5.04
C GLU A 357 9.02 9.68 -6.26
N ASN A 358 8.46 9.59 -7.48
CA ASN A 358 9.21 9.67 -8.72
C ASN A 358 8.67 10.81 -9.61
N LEU A 359 9.26 11.99 -9.48
CA LEU A 359 8.83 13.19 -10.19
C LEU A 359 8.99 13.09 -11.72
N ASP A 360 9.97 12.35 -12.22
CA ASP A 360 10.16 12.14 -13.67
C ASP A 360 8.99 11.33 -14.26
N THR A 361 8.59 10.28 -13.56
CA THR A 361 7.41 9.47 -13.93
C THR A 361 6.13 10.28 -13.80
N PHE A 362 6.00 11.11 -12.76
CA PHE A 362 4.83 11.95 -12.54
C PHE A 362 4.61 12.92 -13.70
N VAL A 363 5.66 13.59 -14.18
CA VAL A 363 5.57 14.57 -15.27
C VAL A 363 5.37 13.93 -16.65
N GLN A 364 5.71 12.65 -16.83
CA GLN A 364 5.56 11.89 -18.09
C GLN A 364 6.12 12.61 -19.33
N GLY A 365 7.24 13.31 -19.18
CA GLY A 365 7.90 14.03 -20.28
C GLY A 365 7.28 15.39 -20.66
N ALA A 366 6.19 15.82 -20.01
CA ALA A 366 5.51 17.10 -20.28
C ALA A 366 6.25 18.35 -19.78
N GLY A 367 7.44 18.18 -19.16
CA GLY A 367 8.22 19.29 -18.61
C GLY A 367 7.71 19.86 -17.28
N SER A 368 6.40 19.92 -17.05
CA SER A 368 5.76 20.25 -15.76
C SER A 368 4.36 19.67 -15.66
N ARG A 369 3.88 19.42 -14.42
CA ARG A 369 2.53 18.93 -14.13
C ARG A 369 2.04 19.46 -12.80
N ASP A 370 0.77 19.90 -12.74
CA ASP A 370 0.13 20.32 -11.50
C ASP A 370 -0.23 19.10 -10.64
N PHE A 371 -0.14 19.28 -9.31
CA PHE A 371 -0.58 18.27 -8.35
C PHE A 371 -1.52 18.87 -7.32
N ALA A 372 -2.38 18.01 -6.78
CA ALA A 372 -3.21 18.28 -5.60
C ALA A 372 -3.20 17.01 -4.75
N VAL A 373 -2.51 17.04 -3.61
CA VAL A 373 -2.36 15.91 -2.68
C VAL A 373 -2.88 16.31 -1.30
N ALA A 374 -3.38 15.35 -0.53
CA ALA A 374 -3.70 15.55 0.88
C ALA A 374 -2.84 14.65 1.75
N GLY A 375 -2.57 15.07 2.97
CA GLY A 375 -1.81 14.26 3.90
C GLY A 375 -1.68 14.87 5.28
N LEU A 376 -1.05 14.09 6.16
CA LEU A 376 -0.63 14.48 7.49
C LEU A 376 0.80 15.02 7.42
N ILE A 377 1.04 16.20 7.96
CA ILE A 377 2.39 16.78 8.09
C ILE A 377 3.10 16.10 9.26
N SER A 378 4.29 15.59 8.99
CA SER A 378 5.18 14.96 9.98
C SER A 378 6.63 15.36 9.74
N ASN A 379 7.53 15.04 10.68
CA ASN A 379 8.98 15.27 10.58
C ASN A 379 9.36 16.72 10.24
N VAL A 380 8.66 17.69 10.84
CA VAL A 380 8.94 19.11 10.62
C VAL A 380 10.33 19.46 11.12
N ASN A 381 11.14 20.08 10.27
CA ASN A 381 12.50 20.53 10.63
C ASN A 381 12.77 21.93 10.08
N LEU A 382 13.11 22.84 10.97
CA LEU A 382 13.42 24.22 10.64
C LEU A 382 14.93 24.45 10.74
N ARG A 383 15.54 24.98 9.68
CA ARG A 383 16.99 25.21 9.59
C ARG A 383 17.30 26.57 8.95
N LYS A 384 18.55 27.00 9.14
CA LYS A 384 19.11 28.10 8.35
C LYS A 384 20.09 27.56 7.32
N THR A 385 20.02 28.09 6.11
CA THR A 385 21.01 27.80 5.06
C THR A 385 22.39 28.36 5.43
N ARG A 386 23.44 27.93 4.74
CA ARG A 386 24.80 28.51 4.91
C ARG A 386 24.84 30.02 4.65
N THR A 387 23.90 30.55 3.87
CA THR A 387 23.77 31.99 3.58
C THR A 387 22.85 32.72 4.58
N GLY A 388 22.44 32.06 5.68
CA GLY A 388 21.60 32.66 6.74
C GLY A 388 20.09 32.73 6.42
N LYS A 389 19.64 32.27 5.25
CA LYS A 389 18.21 32.26 4.90
C LYS A 389 17.50 31.13 5.64
N GLU A 390 16.30 31.39 6.15
CA GLU A 390 15.45 30.39 6.77
C GLU A 390 14.93 29.39 5.72
N MET A 391 14.87 28.12 6.11
CA MET A 391 14.29 27.05 5.33
C MET A 391 13.62 26.04 6.25
N GLY A 392 12.64 25.33 5.74
CA GLY A 392 11.97 24.25 6.44
C GLY A 392 11.77 23.04 5.56
N THR A 393 11.77 21.88 6.18
CA THR A 393 11.36 20.63 5.55
C THR A 393 10.23 20.01 6.37
N PHE A 394 9.33 19.32 5.70
CA PHE A 394 8.34 18.46 6.33
C PHE A 394 8.05 17.27 5.43
N THR A 395 7.61 16.18 6.03
CA THR A 395 7.11 15.02 5.31
C THR A 395 5.58 15.09 5.27
N LEU A 396 4.99 14.96 4.08
CA LEU A 396 3.55 14.73 3.92
C LEU A 396 3.32 13.24 3.77
N GLU A 397 2.37 12.69 4.51
CA GLU A 397 2.03 11.28 4.54
C GLU A 397 0.55 11.09 4.24
N ASP A 398 0.22 10.18 3.32
CA ASP A 398 -1.13 9.69 3.10
C ASP A 398 -1.23 8.18 3.38
N HIS A 399 -2.31 7.51 2.95
CA HIS A 399 -2.49 6.07 3.15
C HIS A 399 -1.44 5.21 2.42
N GLU A 400 -0.83 5.72 1.35
CA GLU A 400 -0.05 4.93 0.41
C GLU A 400 1.43 5.30 0.35
N GLY A 401 1.80 6.47 0.83
CA GLY A 401 3.19 6.91 0.73
C GLY A 401 3.52 8.18 1.48
N THR A 402 4.78 8.58 1.35
CA THR A 402 5.31 9.80 1.97
C THR A 402 6.14 10.57 0.96
N HIS A 403 6.10 11.90 1.04
CA HIS A 403 6.98 12.77 0.26
C HIS A 403 7.54 13.90 1.12
N GLU A 404 8.86 14.13 1.03
CA GLU A 404 9.49 15.24 1.74
C GLU A 404 9.45 16.51 0.90
N PHE A 405 8.82 17.54 1.44
CA PHE A 405 8.80 18.88 0.85
C PHE A 405 9.86 19.76 1.50
N VAL A 406 10.56 20.55 0.68
CA VAL A 406 11.59 21.48 1.10
C VAL A 406 11.20 22.87 0.64
N LEU A 407 10.97 23.80 1.57
CA LEU A 407 10.65 25.19 1.28
C LEU A 407 11.75 26.12 1.79
N PHE A 408 12.07 27.12 0.99
CA PHE A 408 13.08 28.13 1.33
C PHE A 408 12.71 29.51 0.80
N GLY A 409 13.29 30.54 1.38
CA GLY A 409 13.06 31.93 0.98
C GLY A 409 11.61 32.35 1.17
N GLN A 410 11.01 32.99 0.16
CA GLN A 410 9.65 33.52 0.24
C GLN A 410 8.61 32.41 0.44
N SER A 411 8.71 31.31 -0.29
CA SER A 411 7.78 30.16 -0.13
C SER A 411 7.77 29.62 1.29
N PHE A 412 8.93 29.59 1.98
CA PHE A 412 8.96 29.20 3.39
C PHE A 412 8.24 30.22 4.28
N LEU A 413 8.45 31.52 4.06
CA LEU A 413 7.81 32.56 4.85
C LEU A 413 6.29 32.56 4.71
N ASP A 414 5.81 32.37 3.49
CA ASP A 414 4.38 32.35 3.16
C ASP A 414 3.64 31.18 3.85
N PHE A 415 4.31 30.04 3.99
CA PHE A 415 3.72 28.82 4.55
C PHE A 415 4.25 28.40 5.92
N ARG A 416 5.04 29.26 6.57
CA ARG A 416 5.67 28.96 7.87
C ARG A 416 4.70 28.47 8.95
N SER A 417 3.48 28.99 8.97
CA SER A 417 2.45 28.61 9.95
C SER A 417 2.00 27.14 9.82
N PHE A 418 2.24 26.49 8.69
CA PHE A 418 1.91 25.09 8.46
C PHE A 418 3.04 24.12 8.83
N PHE A 419 4.21 24.62 9.25
CA PHE A 419 5.31 23.76 9.70
C PHE A 419 5.08 23.30 11.16
N VAL A 420 3.99 22.58 11.35
CA VAL A 420 3.56 21.99 12.62
C VAL A 420 3.20 20.54 12.37
N ASN A 421 3.74 19.63 13.18
CA ASN A 421 3.41 18.21 13.07
C ASN A 421 1.92 17.96 13.35
N ASP A 422 1.41 16.90 12.80
CA ASP A 422 0.04 16.40 12.98
C ASP A 422 -1.05 17.29 12.33
N LEU A 423 -0.68 18.28 11.48
CA LEU A 423 -1.65 19.01 10.65
C LEU A 423 -2.06 18.19 9.44
N MET A 424 -3.36 18.12 9.20
CA MET A 424 -3.95 17.50 8.02
C MET A 424 -4.28 18.56 6.98
N VAL A 425 -3.61 18.50 5.83
CA VAL A 425 -3.63 19.54 4.81
C VAL A 425 -3.88 19.01 3.41
N VAL A 426 -4.37 19.89 2.54
CA VAL A 426 -4.28 19.75 1.08
C VAL A 426 -3.17 20.66 0.59
N LEU A 427 -2.23 20.08 -0.15
CA LEU A 427 -1.17 20.81 -0.84
C LEU A 427 -1.50 20.86 -2.32
N ARG A 428 -1.37 22.04 -2.91
CA ARG A 428 -1.43 22.23 -4.36
C ARG A 428 -0.18 22.89 -4.84
N GLY A 429 0.26 22.47 -6.00
CA GLY A 429 1.48 23.00 -6.58
C GLY A 429 1.75 22.45 -7.97
N ARG A 430 2.99 22.60 -8.38
CA ARG A 430 3.45 22.14 -9.69
C ARG A 430 4.79 21.44 -9.57
N VAL A 431 4.90 20.28 -10.16
CA VAL A 431 6.19 19.64 -10.40
C VAL A 431 6.79 20.28 -11.64
N GLN A 432 7.97 20.86 -11.50
CA GLN A 432 8.66 21.56 -12.58
C GLN A 432 10.18 21.55 -12.38
N ARG A 433 10.93 21.91 -13.43
CA ARG A 433 12.37 22.13 -13.33
C ARG A 433 12.66 23.46 -12.65
N GLN A 434 13.77 23.57 -11.96
CA GLN A 434 14.20 24.82 -11.32
C GLN A 434 14.29 25.96 -12.34
N SER A 435 13.78 27.14 -12.00
CA SER A 435 13.62 28.28 -12.94
C SER A 435 14.92 28.77 -13.56
N TRP A 436 16.03 28.69 -12.82
CA TRP A 436 17.37 29.08 -13.29
C TRP A 436 18.05 28.04 -14.17
N ALA A 437 17.52 26.82 -14.21
CA ALA A 437 18.04 25.68 -14.97
C ALA A 437 17.04 25.18 -16.04
N ARG A 438 16.05 25.98 -16.43
CA ARG A 438 14.97 25.58 -17.37
C ARG A 438 15.47 25.13 -18.73
N GLU A 439 16.62 25.62 -19.18
CA GLU A 439 17.24 25.27 -20.48
C GLU A 439 18.10 23.98 -20.37
N ASP A 440 18.43 23.54 -19.15
CA ASP A 440 19.18 22.30 -18.95
C ASP A 440 18.23 21.11 -18.88
N ALA A 441 18.29 20.24 -19.87
CA ALA A 441 17.47 19.03 -19.95
C ALA A 441 17.71 18.08 -18.76
N ASN A 442 18.84 18.18 -18.08
CA ASN A 442 19.22 17.37 -16.90
C ASN A 442 18.89 18.06 -15.58
N ALA A 443 18.29 19.26 -15.58
CA ALA A 443 17.92 19.95 -14.36
C ALA A 443 16.91 19.12 -13.54
N ARG A 444 17.18 19.01 -12.24
CA ARG A 444 16.36 18.22 -11.31
C ARG A 444 14.95 18.79 -11.20
N LEU A 445 13.96 17.92 -11.28
CA LEU A 445 12.57 18.26 -10.99
C LEU A 445 12.38 18.48 -9.48
N PHE A 446 11.44 19.36 -9.13
CA PHE A 446 11.03 19.58 -7.75
C PHE A 446 9.52 19.88 -7.70
N ALA A 447 8.90 19.58 -6.58
CA ALA A 447 7.50 19.88 -6.32
C ALA A 447 7.41 21.26 -5.64
N ASP A 448 6.93 22.25 -6.39
CA ASP A 448 6.75 23.63 -5.92
C ASP A 448 5.34 23.81 -5.38
N ILE A 449 5.21 24.23 -4.13
CA ILE A 449 3.92 24.43 -3.46
C ILE A 449 3.45 25.87 -3.69
N ASN A 450 2.23 26.03 -4.17
CA ASN A 450 1.60 27.33 -4.37
C ASN A 450 0.42 27.58 -3.41
N LYS A 451 -0.11 26.53 -2.77
CA LYS A 451 -1.23 26.64 -1.81
C LYS A 451 -1.20 25.52 -0.79
N ILE A 452 -1.43 25.88 0.47
CA ILE A 452 -1.69 24.94 1.58
C ILE A 452 -3.01 25.33 2.23
N VAL A 453 -3.89 24.36 2.48
CA VAL A 453 -5.18 24.56 3.15
C VAL A 453 -5.39 23.42 4.13
N LEU A 454 -5.92 23.71 5.32
CA LEU A 454 -6.34 22.66 6.26
C LEU A 454 -7.49 21.83 5.65
N LEU A 455 -7.41 20.51 5.78
CA LEU A 455 -8.49 19.63 5.32
C LEU A 455 -9.84 20.00 5.96
N SER A 456 -9.83 20.38 7.23
CA SER A 456 -11.04 20.80 7.95
C SER A 456 -11.73 22.05 7.37
N GLU A 457 -11.02 22.87 6.59
CA GLU A 457 -11.53 24.12 6.03
C GLU A 457 -11.92 24.02 4.55
N MET A 458 -11.67 22.85 3.90
CA MET A 458 -11.79 22.70 2.46
C MET A 458 -13.21 22.99 1.96
N PHE A 459 -14.23 22.41 2.57
CA PHE A 459 -15.62 22.66 2.16
C PHE A 459 -16.03 24.11 2.33
N GLU A 460 -15.65 24.74 3.44
CA GLU A 460 -15.98 26.15 3.69
C GLU A 460 -15.36 27.09 2.65
N ARG A 461 -14.09 26.82 2.30
CA ARG A 461 -13.32 27.68 1.40
C ARG A 461 -13.62 27.46 -0.09
N GLU A 462 -13.88 26.21 -0.50
CA GLU A 462 -13.85 25.85 -1.92
C GLU A 462 -15.15 25.22 -2.45
N ALA A 463 -16.07 24.78 -1.59
CA ALA A 463 -17.34 24.26 -2.06
C ALA A 463 -18.26 25.39 -2.56
N ARG A 464 -18.84 25.25 -3.75
CA ARG A 464 -19.72 26.23 -4.39
C ARG A 464 -21.18 25.80 -4.41
N SER A 465 -21.44 24.56 -4.77
CA SER A 465 -22.80 24.00 -4.77
C SER A 465 -22.80 22.52 -4.40
N LEU A 466 -23.92 22.08 -3.89
CA LEU A 466 -24.27 20.68 -3.70
C LEU A 466 -25.16 20.24 -4.86
N ASP A 467 -24.67 19.34 -5.67
CA ASP A 467 -25.39 18.75 -6.78
C ASP A 467 -25.97 17.41 -6.33
N LEU A 468 -27.30 17.26 -6.38
CA LEU A 468 -28.04 16.08 -5.96
C LEU A 468 -28.61 15.37 -7.19
N PHE A 469 -28.27 14.13 -7.40
CA PHE A 469 -28.69 13.31 -8.54
C PHE A 469 -29.74 12.30 -8.09
N ALA A 470 -30.84 12.18 -8.84
CA ALA A 470 -31.87 11.19 -8.61
C ALA A 470 -32.53 10.75 -9.93
N ALA A 471 -32.97 9.50 -10.00
CA ALA A 471 -33.84 9.06 -11.07
C ALA A 471 -35.26 9.64 -10.89
N VAL A 472 -35.99 9.90 -11.97
CA VAL A 472 -37.35 10.47 -11.90
C VAL A 472 -38.30 9.59 -11.10
N GLU A 473 -38.12 8.26 -11.15
CA GLU A 473 -38.89 7.26 -10.40
C GLU A 473 -38.61 7.27 -8.88
N ASP A 474 -37.49 7.84 -8.48
CA ASP A 474 -37.07 7.97 -7.09
C ASP A 474 -37.63 9.24 -6.42
N ILE A 475 -38.20 10.18 -7.19
CA ILE A 475 -38.81 11.41 -6.67
C ILE A 475 -40.22 11.11 -6.15
N LYS A 476 -40.28 10.57 -4.93
CA LYS A 476 -41.50 10.25 -4.21
C LYS A 476 -41.68 11.17 -3.00
N PRO A 477 -42.91 11.48 -2.56
CA PRO A 477 -43.14 12.41 -1.45
C PRO A 477 -42.47 12.03 -0.14
N ASP A 478 -42.42 10.75 0.19
CA ASP A 478 -41.72 10.20 1.38
C ASP A 478 -40.23 10.42 1.33
N ARG A 479 -39.55 10.04 0.23
CA ARG A 479 -38.13 10.22 0.01
C ARG A 479 -37.71 11.68 -0.02
N TRP A 480 -38.56 12.51 -0.61
CA TRP A 480 -38.34 13.94 -0.63
C TRP A 480 -38.46 14.58 0.76
N THR A 481 -39.37 14.09 1.60
CA THR A 481 -39.51 14.54 2.98
C THR A 481 -38.28 14.18 3.80
N GLU A 482 -37.71 12.99 3.59
CA GLU A 482 -36.48 12.53 4.25
C GLU A 482 -35.28 13.41 3.85
N LEU A 483 -35.06 13.61 2.56
CA LEU A 483 -34.03 14.52 2.05
C LEU A 483 -34.19 15.93 2.61
N ALA A 484 -35.42 16.46 2.62
CA ALA A 484 -35.74 17.77 3.14
C ALA A 484 -35.43 17.90 4.64
N ALA A 485 -35.67 16.85 5.42
CA ALA A 485 -35.35 16.82 6.84
C ALA A 485 -33.82 16.88 7.08
N ILE A 486 -33.03 16.17 6.27
CA ILE A 486 -31.57 16.24 6.33
C ILE A 486 -31.08 17.65 5.99
N LEU A 487 -31.48 18.19 4.83
CA LEU A 487 -31.01 19.52 4.39
C LEU A 487 -31.37 20.66 5.38
N LYS A 488 -32.46 20.55 6.11
CA LYS A 488 -32.87 21.51 7.15
C LYS A 488 -31.93 21.51 8.37
N LYS A 489 -31.22 20.41 8.65
CA LYS A 489 -30.26 20.35 9.77
C LYS A 489 -29.00 21.15 9.48
N TYR A 490 -28.69 21.41 8.22
CA TYR A 490 -27.44 22.03 7.77
C TYR A 490 -27.69 23.35 7.01
N PRO A 491 -28.26 24.39 7.67
CA PRO A 491 -28.50 25.66 7.02
C PRO A 491 -27.20 26.37 6.69
N GLY A 492 -27.06 26.91 5.48
CA GLY A 492 -25.84 27.55 5.01
C GLY A 492 -26.01 28.35 3.74
N LYS A 493 -24.89 28.68 3.08
CA LYS A 493 -24.83 29.59 1.92
C LYS A 493 -24.64 28.88 0.56
N ASN A 494 -24.32 27.58 0.57
CA ASN A 494 -24.05 26.87 -0.66
C ASN A 494 -25.34 26.55 -1.42
N ARG A 495 -25.34 26.72 -2.72
CA ARG A 495 -26.51 26.44 -3.58
C ARG A 495 -26.75 24.94 -3.69
N ILE A 496 -28.00 24.53 -3.81
CA ILE A 496 -28.39 23.15 -4.08
C ILE A 496 -28.91 23.07 -5.50
N ILE A 497 -28.45 22.08 -6.26
CA ILE A 497 -28.84 21.85 -7.64
C ILE A 497 -29.29 20.40 -7.77
N PHE A 498 -30.53 20.18 -8.17
CA PHE A 498 -31.06 18.85 -8.43
C PHE A 498 -30.86 18.48 -9.89
N HIS A 499 -30.36 17.30 -10.11
CA HIS A 499 -30.20 16.64 -11.40
C HIS A 499 -31.15 15.46 -11.45
N VAL A 500 -32.25 15.61 -12.16
CA VAL A 500 -33.26 14.57 -12.32
C VAL A 500 -33.03 13.89 -13.66
N MET A 501 -32.84 12.60 -13.66
CA MET A 501 -32.59 11.80 -14.85
C MET A 501 -33.71 10.79 -15.09
N ASP A 502 -34.23 10.77 -16.30
CA ASP A 502 -35.10 9.69 -16.79
C ASP A 502 -34.20 8.58 -17.36
N PRO A 503 -34.13 7.39 -16.73
CA PRO A 503 -33.25 6.30 -17.19
C PRO A 503 -33.69 5.71 -18.54
N ILE A 504 -34.97 5.85 -18.93
CA ILE A 504 -35.53 5.33 -20.17
C ILE A 504 -35.15 6.23 -21.36
N THR A 505 -35.44 7.52 -21.27
CA THR A 505 -35.14 8.48 -22.34
C THR A 505 -33.73 9.05 -22.28
N ARG A 506 -32.98 8.78 -21.20
CA ARG A 506 -31.68 9.36 -20.88
C ARG A 506 -31.65 10.89 -20.84
N THR A 507 -32.82 11.49 -20.63
CA THR A 507 -32.96 12.95 -20.51
C THR A 507 -32.61 13.38 -19.09
N GLN A 508 -31.78 14.40 -18.93
CA GLN A 508 -31.44 14.99 -17.64
C GLN A 508 -31.95 16.43 -17.55
N VAL A 509 -32.65 16.76 -16.46
CA VAL A 509 -33.09 18.11 -16.15
C VAL A 509 -32.34 18.64 -14.94
N LYS A 510 -31.83 19.87 -15.05
CA LYS A 510 -31.12 20.56 -13.99
C LYS A 510 -32.01 21.60 -13.35
N LEU A 511 -32.28 21.46 -12.05
CA LEU A 511 -33.22 22.27 -11.28
C LEU A 511 -32.48 22.96 -10.11
N PRO A 512 -32.05 24.22 -10.24
CA PRO A 512 -31.52 24.97 -9.11
C PRO A 512 -32.60 25.23 -8.07
N SER A 513 -32.31 24.98 -6.79
CA SER A 513 -33.20 25.32 -5.69
C SER A 513 -33.35 26.85 -5.59
N ARG A 514 -34.58 27.32 -5.45
CA ARG A 514 -34.87 28.76 -5.27
C ARG A 514 -34.96 29.18 -3.80
N GLY A 515 -35.26 28.25 -2.92
CA GLY A 515 -35.58 28.58 -1.52
C GLY A 515 -34.66 27.88 -0.50
N TRP A 516 -33.76 26.99 -0.96
CA TRP A 516 -32.95 26.20 -0.08
C TRP A 516 -31.49 26.36 -0.40
N THR A 517 -30.72 26.63 0.65
CA THR A 517 -29.24 26.62 0.66
C THR A 517 -28.79 25.73 1.80
N THR A 518 -27.57 25.24 1.74
CA THR A 518 -27.02 24.33 2.76
C THR A 518 -25.59 24.72 3.12
N GLN A 519 -25.13 24.29 4.28
CA GLN A 519 -23.72 24.23 4.59
C GLN A 519 -23.21 22.83 4.20
N ILE A 520 -22.21 22.81 3.33
CA ILE A 520 -21.60 21.54 2.91
C ILE A 520 -20.50 21.20 3.91
N ASP A 521 -20.64 20.07 4.57
CA ASP A 521 -19.63 19.46 5.41
C ASP A 521 -19.71 17.92 5.32
N ARG A 522 -18.79 17.24 5.97
CA ARG A 522 -18.71 15.77 5.96
C ARG A 522 -19.94 15.10 6.59
N HIS A 523 -20.56 15.72 7.59
CA HIS A 523 -21.72 15.16 8.29
C HIS A 523 -22.94 15.18 7.37
N LEU A 524 -23.17 16.29 6.67
CA LEU A 524 -24.21 16.36 5.65
C LEU A 524 -23.99 15.30 4.56
N LEU A 525 -22.77 15.19 4.03
CA LEU A 525 -22.47 14.22 2.97
C LEU A 525 -22.66 12.78 3.45
N SER A 526 -22.28 12.47 4.68
CA SER A 526 -22.51 11.15 5.29
C SER A 526 -23.99 10.82 5.46
N GLU A 527 -24.83 11.80 5.90
CA GLU A 527 -26.28 11.58 5.99
C GLU A 527 -26.92 11.43 4.60
N LEU A 528 -26.41 12.14 3.59
CA LEU A 528 -26.90 12.02 2.21
C LEU A 528 -26.50 10.68 1.56
N ASP A 529 -25.30 10.20 1.80
CA ASP A 529 -24.85 8.89 1.30
C ASP A 529 -25.63 7.71 1.90
N ALA A 530 -26.21 7.89 3.08
CA ALA A 530 -27.11 6.89 3.65
C ALA A 530 -28.44 6.78 2.89
N LEU A 531 -28.80 7.78 2.06
CA LEU A 531 -29.97 7.76 1.20
C LEU A 531 -29.68 6.99 -0.09
N SER A 532 -30.18 5.77 -0.23
CA SER A 532 -29.95 4.92 -1.41
C SER A 532 -30.47 5.48 -2.75
N HIS A 533 -31.31 6.52 -2.71
CA HIS A 533 -32.00 7.06 -3.87
C HIS A 533 -31.46 8.42 -4.36
N PHE A 534 -30.54 9.00 -3.61
CA PHE A 534 -29.90 10.26 -3.96
C PHE A 534 -28.40 10.08 -3.96
N HIS A 535 -27.74 10.62 -4.96
CA HIS A 535 -26.28 10.70 -4.99
C HIS A 535 -25.87 12.17 -4.89
N ALA A 536 -24.99 12.47 -3.95
CA ALA A 536 -24.50 13.82 -3.71
C ALA A 536 -23.13 14.04 -4.35
N ALA A 537 -22.92 15.18 -4.99
CA ALA A 537 -21.62 15.61 -5.46
C ALA A 537 -21.38 17.09 -5.13
N VAL A 538 -20.19 17.43 -4.70
CA VAL A 538 -19.82 18.82 -4.41
C VAL A 538 -19.13 19.42 -5.62
N LYS A 539 -19.63 20.58 -6.07
CA LYS A 539 -18.97 21.38 -7.11
C LYS A 539 -18.04 22.39 -6.50
N THR A 540 -16.85 22.48 -7.10
CA THR A 540 -15.76 23.39 -6.71
C THR A 540 -15.47 24.38 -7.84
N GLU A 541 -14.68 25.41 -7.58
CA GLU A 541 -14.25 26.39 -8.63
C GLU A 541 -13.51 25.73 -9.80
N ASN A 542 -12.84 24.59 -9.56
CA ASN A 542 -12.00 23.93 -10.55
C ASN A 542 -12.72 22.80 -11.33
N ASN A 543 -13.99 22.52 -11.08
CA ASN A 543 -14.80 21.51 -11.74
C ASN A 543 -16.00 22.14 -12.45
N GLY A 544 -15.78 23.26 -13.14
CA GLY A 544 -16.77 23.93 -13.99
C GLY A 544 -16.72 23.42 -15.43
#